data_a4ed0c780a3656269f2eef49424ad563
#
_entry.id   a4ed0c780a3656269f2eef49424ad563
#
_cell.length_a   1.000
_cell.length_b   1.000
_cell.length_c   1.000
_cell.angle_alpha   90.00
_cell.angle_beta   90.00
_cell.angle_gamma   90.00
#
_symmetry.space_group_name_H-M   'P 1'
#
loop_
_entity.id
_entity.type
_entity.pdbx_description
1 polymer ?
#
loop_
_entity_poly.entity_id
_entity_poly.type
_entity_poly.pdbx_seq_one_letter_code
_entity_poly.pdbx_strand_id
1 'polypeptide(L)'
;MCIRDSFPGAFTGVCTTEMCSFRDRSDSFNSMNAQVYGISVDAIFSQKAFSDANNLNFPLLSDYQREVGAAYGVSLPNFAGMDGYTASERAVFVIDKGGVIRFKWVGENPGKEPDYDEVQREVDKLN
;
A
#
# COMPACT_ATOMS: atom_id res chain seq x y z
N MET A 1 2.89 -2.76 -15.35
CA MET A 1 2.46 -1.61 -14.52
C MET A 1 2.07 -2.10 -13.15
N CYS A 2 2.40 -1.38 -12.11
CA CYS A 2 2.02 -1.80 -10.76
C CYS A 2 1.58 -0.62 -9.89
N ILE A 3 0.76 -0.95 -8.88
CA ILE A 3 0.38 -0.04 -7.81
C ILE A 3 1.09 -0.54 -6.56
N ARG A 4 1.90 0.31 -5.95
CA ARG A 4 2.50 0.05 -4.64
C ARG A 4 1.75 0.83 -3.60
N ASP A 5 1.15 0.11 -2.67
CA ASP A 5 0.32 0.67 -1.63
C ASP A 5 0.96 0.38 -0.28
N SER A 6 1.60 1.39 0.31
CA SER A 6 2.20 1.25 1.63
C SER A 6 1.17 1.57 2.71
N PHE A 7 1.24 0.84 3.82
CA PHE A 7 0.34 1.03 4.96
C PHE A 7 1.08 0.85 6.28
N PRO A 8 0.62 1.53 7.34
CA PRO A 8 1.35 1.53 8.63
C PRO A 8 1.39 0.19 9.35
N GLY A 9 0.33 -0.60 9.33
CA GLY A 9 0.34 -1.86 10.05
C GLY A 9 -0.87 -2.76 9.79
N ALA A 10 -0.60 -4.07 9.70
CA ALA A 10 -1.64 -5.10 9.58
C ALA A 10 -2.58 -5.08 10.79
N PHE A 11 -3.83 -5.43 10.58
CA PHE A 11 -4.89 -5.50 11.59
C PHE A 11 -5.28 -4.16 12.23
N THR A 12 -4.80 -3.03 11.70
CA THR A 12 -5.28 -1.72 12.12
C THR A 12 -6.50 -1.34 11.29
N GLY A 13 -7.39 -0.49 11.86
CA GLY A 13 -8.71 -0.23 11.27
C GLY A 13 -8.67 0.34 9.85
N VAL A 14 -7.99 1.46 9.64
CA VAL A 14 -7.93 2.13 8.32
C VAL A 14 -7.13 1.30 7.32
N CYS A 15 -6.07 0.61 7.76
CA CYS A 15 -5.29 -0.26 6.89
C CYS A 15 -6.13 -1.44 6.38
N THR A 16 -6.95 -2.03 7.24
CA THR A 16 -7.86 -3.10 6.84
C THR A 16 -8.85 -2.61 5.79
N THR A 17 -9.45 -1.43 6.00
CA THR A 17 -10.39 -0.81 5.05
C THR A 17 -9.70 -0.56 3.70
N GLU A 18 -8.48 -0.01 3.71
CA GLU A 18 -7.73 0.27 2.49
C GLU A 18 -7.41 -1.00 1.71
N MET A 19 -6.89 -2.02 2.37
CA MET A 19 -6.54 -3.28 1.70
C MET A 19 -7.78 -3.97 1.13
N CYS A 20 -8.90 -3.98 1.86
CA CYS A 20 -10.15 -4.52 1.36
C CYS A 20 -10.70 -3.72 0.17
N SER A 21 -10.50 -2.41 0.15
CA SER A 21 -10.91 -1.57 -0.99
C SER A 21 -10.11 -1.90 -2.25
N PHE A 22 -8.81 -2.11 -2.14
CA PHE A 22 -8.00 -2.58 -3.26
C PHE A 22 -8.36 -4.00 -3.68
N ARG A 23 -8.65 -4.90 -2.74
CA ARG A 23 -9.14 -6.25 -3.03
C ARG A 23 -10.40 -6.20 -3.89
N ASP A 24 -11.37 -5.39 -3.50
CA ASP A 24 -12.66 -5.30 -4.18
C ASP A 24 -12.55 -4.69 -5.59
N ARG A 25 -11.47 -3.93 -5.86
CA ARG A 25 -11.20 -3.31 -7.16
C ARG A 25 -10.19 -4.10 -8.00
N SER A 26 -9.74 -5.26 -7.54
CA SER A 26 -8.66 -6.00 -8.18
C SER A 26 -8.99 -6.42 -9.62
N ASP A 27 -10.24 -6.77 -9.90
CA ASP A 27 -10.65 -7.13 -11.27
C ASP A 27 -10.51 -5.95 -12.21
N SER A 28 -10.86 -4.74 -11.76
CA SER A 28 -10.68 -3.52 -12.55
C SER A 28 -9.21 -3.24 -12.82
N PHE A 29 -8.34 -3.36 -11.81
CA PHE A 29 -6.91 -3.17 -12.00
C PHE A 29 -6.30 -4.23 -12.92
N ASN A 30 -6.69 -5.49 -12.76
CA ASN A 30 -6.21 -6.59 -13.62
C ASN A 30 -6.61 -6.34 -15.08
N SER A 31 -7.82 -5.85 -15.34
CA SER A 31 -8.26 -5.52 -16.70
C SER A 31 -7.47 -4.38 -17.32
N MET A 32 -6.86 -3.54 -16.49
CA MET A 32 -5.96 -2.45 -16.92
C MET A 32 -4.49 -2.85 -16.91
N ASN A 33 -4.18 -4.15 -16.74
CA ASN A 33 -2.83 -4.70 -16.64
C ASN A 33 -2.02 -4.08 -15.49
N ALA A 34 -2.66 -3.78 -14.38
CA ALA A 34 -2.01 -3.24 -13.19
C ALA A 34 -2.04 -4.26 -12.05
N GLN A 35 -0.87 -4.59 -11.52
CA GLN A 35 -0.72 -5.46 -10.36
C GLN A 35 -0.63 -4.62 -9.08
N VAL A 36 -1.42 -4.97 -8.08
CA VAL A 36 -1.38 -4.31 -6.76
C VAL A 36 -0.40 -5.05 -5.85
N TYR A 37 0.42 -4.30 -5.12
CA TYR A 37 1.27 -4.80 -4.04
C TYR A 37 1.03 -3.97 -2.79
N GLY A 38 0.69 -4.62 -1.69
CA GLY A 38 0.65 -3.98 -0.38
C GLY A 38 2.02 -4.09 0.29
N ILE A 39 2.48 -3.03 0.95
CA ILE A 39 3.80 -3.00 1.59
C ILE A 39 3.66 -2.44 3.01
N SER A 40 4.19 -3.17 3.99
CA SER A 40 4.27 -2.71 5.37
C SER A 40 5.55 -3.25 6.02
N VAL A 41 5.88 -2.73 7.20
CA VAL A 41 7.03 -3.23 7.96
C VAL A 41 6.72 -4.47 8.77
N ASP A 42 5.47 -4.94 8.77
CA ASP A 42 5.09 -6.17 9.46
C ASP A 42 5.90 -7.36 8.95
N ALA A 43 6.17 -8.31 9.84
CA ALA A 43 6.80 -9.56 9.45
C ALA A 43 5.88 -10.37 8.51
N ILE A 44 6.49 -11.21 7.68
CA ILE A 44 5.75 -12.01 6.69
C ILE A 44 4.66 -12.89 7.32
N PHE A 45 4.87 -13.35 8.55
CA PHE A 45 3.88 -14.18 9.26
C PHE A 45 2.62 -13.38 9.63
N SER A 46 2.79 -12.16 10.12
CA SER A 46 1.67 -11.25 10.42
C SER A 46 0.93 -10.84 9.16
N GLN A 47 1.68 -10.56 8.09
CA GLN A 47 1.09 -10.22 6.80
C GLN A 47 0.29 -11.39 6.22
N LYS A 48 0.78 -12.62 6.34
CA LYS A 48 0.05 -13.80 5.88
C LYS A 48 -1.26 -13.96 6.62
N ALA A 49 -1.23 -13.84 7.95
CA ALA A 49 -2.45 -13.93 8.77
C ALA A 49 -3.45 -12.82 8.40
N PHE A 50 -2.97 -11.62 8.18
CA PHE A 50 -3.79 -10.47 7.77
C PHE A 50 -4.41 -10.70 6.39
N SER A 51 -3.64 -11.17 5.43
CA SER A 51 -4.10 -11.49 4.08
C SER A 51 -5.18 -12.59 4.11
N ASP A 52 -4.94 -13.66 4.86
CA ASP A 52 -5.89 -14.77 4.98
C ASP A 52 -7.21 -14.32 5.65
N ALA A 53 -7.11 -13.51 6.71
CA ALA A 53 -8.28 -13.02 7.44
C ALA A 53 -9.17 -12.11 6.59
N ASN A 54 -8.61 -11.41 5.62
CA ASN A 54 -9.32 -10.44 4.77
C ASN A 54 -9.47 -10.91 3.32
N ASN A 55 -9.08 -12.13 3.00
CA ASN A 55 -9.15 -12.70 1.65
C ASN A 55 -8.50 -11.79 0.60
N LEU A 56 -7.34 -11.24 0.91
CA LEU A 56 -6.62 -10.37 -0.02
C LEU A 56 -6.12 -11.20 -1.21
N ASN A 57 -6.30 -10.66 -2.40
CA ASN A 57 -5.99 -11.34 -3.67
C ASN A 57 -4.80 -10.70 -4.40
N PHE A 58 -3.94 -10.02 -3.65
CA PHE A 58 -2.68 -9.46 -4.14
C PHE A 58 -1.58 -9.68 -3.10
N PRO A 59 -0.31 -9.69 -3.53
CA PRO A 59 0.81 -9.94 -2.62
C PRO A 59 1.01 -8.81 -1.61
N LEU A 60 1.40 -9.20 -0.38
CA LEU A 60 1.91 -8.27 0.62
C LEU A 60 3.42 -8.47 0.72
N LEU A 61 4.16 -7.37 0.70
CA LEU A 61 5.62 -7.36 0.77
C LEU A 61 6.06 -6.79 2.12
N SER A 62 7.04 -7.43 2.75
CA SER A 62 7.52 -7.02 4.06
C SER A 62 8.76 -6.12 3.95
N ASP A 63 8.61 -4.87 4.35
CA ASP A 63 9.71 -3.93 4.49
C ASP A 63 10.21 -3.91 5.94
N TYR A 64 10.47 -5.10 6.51
CA TYR A 64 10.87 -5.22 7.92
C TYR A 64 12.19 -4.51 8.23
N GLN A 65 13.04 -4.29 7.24
CA GLN A 65 14.27 -3.52 7.40
C GLN A 65 14.09 -2.02 7.23
N ARG A 66 12.90 -1.55 6.89
CA ARG A 66 12.54 -0.13 6.69
C ARG A 66 13.27 0.56 5.54
N GLU A 67 13.95 -0.19 4.70
CA GLU A 67 14.77 0.36 3.61
C GLU A 67 13.92 0.93 2.47
N VAL A 68 12.85 0.25 2.10
CA VAL A 68 11.96 0.68 1.01
C VAL A 68 11.21 1.94 1.40
N GLY A 69 10.68 2.01 2.62
CA GLY A 69 10.02 3.20 3.12
C GLY A 69 10.94 4.42 3.12
N ALA A 70 12.20 4.23 3.53
CA ALA A 70 13.20 5.30 3.47
C ALA A 70 13.50 5.73 2.04
N ALA A 71 13.66 4.76 1.12
CA ALA A 71 13.95 5.06 -0.29
C ALA A 71 12.82 5.83 -0.98
N TYR A 72 11.57 5.56 -0.61
CA TYR A 72 10.40 6.25 -1.16
C TYR A 72 10.05 7.53 -0.39
N GLY A 73 10.75 7.83 0.71
CA GLY A 73 10.49 9.02 1.52
C GLY A 73 9.20 8.94 2.33
N VAL A 74 8.78 7.74 2.71
CA VAL A 74 7.51 7.50 3.41
C VAL A 74 7.70 6.83 4.77
N SER A 75 8.83 7.06 5.43
CA SER A 75 9.06 6.58 6.79
C SER A 75 8.16 7.31 7.80
N LEU A 76 7.53 6.56 8.69
CA LEU A 76 6.66 7.09 9.75
C LEU A 76 7.23 6.70 11.11
N PRO A 77 8.05 7.56 11.74
CA PRO A 77 8.65 7.24 13.02
C PRO A 77 7.63 7.29 14.17
N ASN A 78 7.91 6.49 15.21
CA ASN A 78 7.13 6.45 16.44
C ASN A 78 5.64 6.20 16.21
N PHE A 79 5.35 5.26 15.31
CA PHE A 79 3.98 4.93 14.93
C PHE A 79 3.16 4.48 16.14
N ALA A 80 1.92 5.00 16.25
CA ALA A 80 0.97 4.69 17.32
C ALA A 80 1.52 4.99 18.73
N GLY A 81 2.41 5.98 18.85
CA GLY A 81 3.04 6.34 20.11
C GLY A 81 4.15 5.39 20.57
N MET A 82 4.53 4.42 19.74
CA MET A 82 5.61 3.47 20.06
C MET A 82 6.96 4.10 19.74
N ASP A 83 7.68 4.53 20.75
CA ASP A 83 8.99 5.13 20.60
C ASP A 83 9.97 4.17 19.93
N GLY A 84 10.61 4.64 18.85
CA GLY A 84 11.58 3.86 18.09
C GLY A 84 10.96 2.91 17.05
N TYR A 85 9.64 2.78 16.95
CA TYR A 85 8.99 1.95 15.94
C TYR A 85 8.71 2.77 14.69
N THR A 86 9.47 2.53 13.62
CA THR A 86 9.27 3.18 12.33
C THR A 86 8.40 2.29 11.43
N ALA A 87 7.23 2.80 11.07
CA ALA A 87 6.32 2.18 10.11
C ALA A 87 6.44 2.86 8.75
N SER A 88 5.56 2.54 7.82
CA SER A 88 5.41 3.25 6.55
C SER A 88 4.19 4.16 6.62
N GLU A 89 4.30 5.36 6.04
CA GLU A 89 3.13 6.21 5.83
C GLU A 89 2.16 5.51 4.89
N ARG A 90 0.88 5.89 4.99
CA ARG A 90 -0.12 5.44 4.02
C ARG A 90 0.12 6.20 2.73
N ALA A 91 0.57 5.49 1.70
CA ALA A 91 0.94 6.10 0.42
C ALA A 91 0.62 5.16 -0.74
N VAL A 92 0.24 5.74 -1.86
CA VAL A 92 -0.02 5.00 -3.10
C VAL A 92 0.90 5.52 -4.18
N PHE A 93 1.58 4.60 -4.86
CA PHE A 93 2.45 4.90 -6.00
C PHE A 93 1.96 4.10 -7.20
N VAL A 94 1.71 4.77 -8.31
CA VAL A 94 1.45 4.11 -9.59
C VAL A 94 2.72 4.16 -10.42
N ILE A 95 3.20 2.99 -10.83
CA ILE A 95 4.48 2.82 -11.51
C ILE A 95 4.22 2.20 -12.88
N ASP A 96 4.74 2.83 -13.94
CA ASP A 96 4.54 2.36 -15.30
C ASP A 96 5.44 1.16 -15.64
N LYS A 97 5.32 0.66 -16.87
CA LYS A 97 6.09 -0.49 -17.35
C LYS A 97 7.59 -0.24 -17.42
N GLY A 98 7.98 1.02 -17.50
CA GLY A 98 9.39 1.42 -17.51
C GLY A 98 9.99 1.61 -16.12
N GLY A 99 9.20 1.40 -15.06
CA GLY A 99 9.66 1.59 -13.68
C GLY A 99 9.61 3.04 -13.20
N VAL A 100 8.90 3.91 -13.92
CA VAL A 100 8.77 5.33 -13.56
C VAL A 100 7.52 5.55 -12.75
N ILE A 101 7.65 6.29 -11.63
CA ILE A 101 6.49 6.68 -10.81
C ILE A 101 5.72 7.76 -11.56
N ARG A 102 4.45 7.47 -11.89
CA ARG A 102 3.57 8.38 -12.62
C ARG A 102 2.55 9.07 -11.76
N PHE A 103 2.27 8.53 -10.58
CA PHE A 103 1.34 9.11 -9.62
C PHE A 103 1.80 8.78 -8.21
N LYS A 104 1.66 9.75 -7.31
CA LYS A 104 2.00 9.59 -5.89
C LYS A 104 0.94 10.28 -5.05
N TRP A 105 0.45 9.56 -4.04
CA TRP A 105 -0.38 10.12 -3.00
C TRP A 105 0.18 9.69 -1.65
N VAL A 106 0.27 10.63 -0.71
CA VAL A 106 0.69 10.35 0.68
C VAL A 106 -0.34 10.95 1.61
N GLY A 107 -0.88 10.16 2.53
CA GLY A 107 -1.85 10.63 3.52
C GLY A 107 -1.21 11.61 4.51
N GLU A 108 -1.96 12.64 4.89
CA GLU A 108 -1.51 13.64 5.87
C GLU A 108 -1.27 13.01 7.25
N ASN A 109 -1.99 11.93 7.55
CA ASN A 109 -1.86 11.16 8.78
C ASN A 109 -2.32 9.72 8.53
N PRO A 110 -2.04 8.77 9.45
CA PRO A 110 -2.39 7.35 9.25
C PRO A 110 -3.89 7.05 9.13
N GLY A 111 -4.75 7.97 9.55
CA GLY A 111 -6.21 7.81 9.45
C GLY A 111 -6.80 8.23 8.11
N LYS A 112 -5.98 8.81 7.21
CA LYS A 112 -6.45 9.31 5.91
C LYS A 112 -6.35 8.23 4.84
N GLU A 113 -7.46 7.92 4.16
CA GLU A 113 -7.50 6.99 3.03
C GLU A 113 -7.27 7.72 1.70
N PRO A 114 -6.72 7.01 0.68
CA PRO A 114 -6.65 7.58 -0.67
C PRO A 114 -8.03 7.63 -1.32
N ASP A 115 -8.15 8.45 -2.37
CA ASP A 115 -9.28 8.39 -3.29
C ASP A 115 -9.02 7.26 -4.29
N TYR A 116 -9.71 6.15 -4.12
CA TYR A 116 -9.50 4.94 -4.93
C TYR A 116 -9.92 5.16 -6.38
N ASP A 117 -10.91 5.99 -6.64
CA ASP A 117 -11.33 6.34 -8.00
C ASP A 117 -10.26 7.14 -8.72
N GLU A 118 -9.59 8.04 -8.00
CA GLU A 118 -8.44 8.79 -8.53
C GLU A 118 -7.30 7.85 -8.92
N VAL A 119 -6.99 6.87 -8.06
CA VAL A 119 -5.95 5.87 -8.36
C VAL A 119 -6.32 5.11 -9.63
N GLN A 120 -7.58 4.67 -9.78
CA GLN A 120 -8.05 4.00 -10.99
C GLN A 120 -7.90 4.86 -12.23
N ARG A 121 -8.27 6.15 -12.14
CA ARG A 121 -8.12 7.08 -13.27
C ARG A 121 -6.67 7.26 -13.68
N GLU A 122 -5.76 7.35 -12.71
CA GLU A 122 -4.34 7.50 -12.99
C GLU A 122 -3.73 6.25 -13.66
N VAL A 123 -4.19 5.06 -13.26
CA VAL A 123 -3.81 3.81 -13.91
C VAL A 123 -4.34 3.77 -15.35
N ASP A 124 -5.59 4.15 -15.55
CA ASP A 124 -6.24 4.14 -16.86
C ASP A 124 -5.53 5.06 -17.86
N LYS A 125 -5.02 6.20 -17.41
CA LYS A 125 -4.26 7.13 -18.25
C LYS A 125 -2.98 6.52 -18.84
N LEU A 126 -2.46 5.45 -18.25
CA LEU A 126 -1.22 4.80 -18.67
C LEU A 126 -1.47 3.65 -19.68
N ASN A 127 -2.72 3.35 -19.95
CA ASN A 127 -3.09 2.31 -20.93
C ASN A 127 -3.35 2.88 -22.33
#